data_69a7a81db0db0321db1fe983eae102d8
#
_entry.id   69a7a81db0db0321db1fe983eae102d8
#
_cell.length_a   1.000
_cell.length_b   1.000
_cell.length_c   1.000
_cell.angle_alpha   90.00
_cell.angle_beta   90.00
_cell.angle_gamma   90.00
#
_symmetry.space_group_name_H-M   'P 1'
#
loop_
_entity.id
_entity.type
_entity.pdbx_description
1 polymer ?
#
loop_
_entity_poly.entity_id
_entity_poly.type
_entity_poly.pdbx_seq_one_letter_code
_entity_poly.pdbx_strand_id
1 'polypeptide(L)'
;IYTLSLHDALPISSWDFRLRAPHLLSGGQKQRVAIAGILAMEPDCIILDEPTAMLDPIGRKEIMRTLNRLHGEDGKTVVLITHYMEEAVHADRVIVMSDGQIVLDDVPRNVFSQVSRMRSLGLSVPQVTELSHKLYKAGLYPEPCALTVEELVENI
;
A
#
# COMPACT_ATOMS: atom_id res chain seq x y z
N ILE A 1 -25.04 20.11 8.12
CA ILE A 1 -24.16 20.53 7.00
C ILE A 1 -22.76 20.30 7.49
N TYR A 2 -22.22 19.11 7.21
CA TYR A 2 -20.80 18.84 7.45
C TYR A 2 -20.04 19.52 6.32
N THR A 3 -19.36 20.61 6.62
CA THR A 3 -18.35 21.18 5.74
C THR A 3 -17.21 20.18 5.71
N LEU A 4 -17.08 19.49 4.58
CA LEU A 4 -15.86 18.77 4.22
C LEU A 4 -14.67 19.64 4.57
N SER A 5 -13.91 19.24 5.56
CA SER A 5 -12.64 19.84 5.80
C SER A 5 -11.73 19.43 4.64
N LEU A 6 -11.58 20.33 3.66
CA LEU A 6 -10.48 20.24 2.68
C LEU A 6 -9.13 19.99 3.40
N HIS A 7 -9.05 20.20 4.70
CA HIS A 7 -7.93 19.89 5.57
C HIS A 7 -7.55 18.42 5.56
N ASP A 8 -8.49 17.49 5.39
CA ASP A 8 -8.20 16.05 5.43
C ASP A 8 -7.69 15.51 4.10
N ALA A 9 -8.05 16.17 2.99
CA ALA A 9 -7.48 15.88 1.66
C ALA A 9 -6.18 16.68 1.39
N LEU A 10 -5.86 17.68 2.19
CA LEU A 10 -4.75 18.60 2.02
C LEU A 10 -3.33 18.00 2.18
N PRO A 11 -3.08 16.96 3.00
CA PRO A 11 -1.76 16.32 3.02
C PRO A 11 -1.39 15.69 1.67
N ILE A 12 -2.40 15.30 0.89
CA ILE A 12 -2.18 14.63 -0.40
C ILE A 12 -1.99 15.64 -1.53
N SER A 13 -2.76 16.74 -1.52
CA SER A 13 -2.63 17.81 -2.50
C SER A 13 -2.09 19.06 -1.84
N SER A 14 -0.89 19.48 -2.24
CA SER A 14 -0.42 20.80 -1.84
C SER A 14 -1.43 21.86 -2.28
N TRP A 15 -1.88 22.69 -1.34
CA TRP A 15 -2.77 23.84 -1.58
C TRP A 15 -2.24 24.75 -2.70
N ASP A 16 -0.92 24.67 -2.95
CA ASP A 16 -0.24 25.40 -4.01
C ASP A 16 -0.66 24.99 -5.43
N PHE A 17 -1.27 23.82 -5.60
CA PHE A 17 -1.71 23.33 -6.91
C PHE A 17 -3.11 23.81 -7.31
N ARG A 18 -3.91 24.37 -6.38
CA ARG A 18 -5.31 24.76 -6.63
C ARG A 18 -5.54 25.73 -7.79
N LEU A 19 -4.54 26.57 -8.09
CA LEU A 19 -4.57 27.56 -9.16
C LEU A 19 -3.76 27.14 -10.40
N ARG A 20 -3.14 25.97 -10.40
CA ARG A 20 -2.36 25.49 -11.54
C ARG A 20 -3.24 24.73 -12.52
N ALA A 21 -3.05 25.01 -13.80
CA ALA A 21 -3.72 24.25 -14.85
C ALA A 21 -3.22 22.77 -14.82
N PRO A 22 -4.11 21.78 -15.01
CA PRO A 22 -3.75 20.36 -14.88
C PRO A 22 -2.58 19.91 -15.76
N HIS A 23 -2.39 20.52 -16.94
CA HIS A 23 -1.30 20.19 -17.84
C HIS A 23 0.09 20.64 -17.33
N LEU A 24 0.12 21.56 -16.36
CA LEU A 24 1.36 22.03 -15.72
C LEU A 24 1.79 21.17 -14.51
N LEU A 25 0.97 20.19 -14.12
CA LEU A 25 1.27 19.30 -13.02
C LEU A 25 2.10 18.12 -13.51
N SER A 26 3.08 17.68 -12.69
CA SER A 26 3.77 16.41 -12.90
C SER A 26 2.81 15.22 -12.76
N GLY A 27 3.21 14.03 -13.24
CA GLY A 27 2.41 12.81 -13.12
C GLY A 27 2.01 12.51 -11.66
N GLY A 28 2.95 12.55 -10.74
CA GLY A 28 2.69 12.36 -9.31
C GLY A 28 1.81 13.45 -8.68
N GLN A 29 1.93 14.71 -9.12
CA GLN A 29 1.04 15.79 -8.67
C GLN A 29 -0.40 15.58 -9.17
N LYS A 30 -0.58 15.20 -10.43
CA LYS A 30 -1.91 14.84 -10.99
C LYS A 30 -2.56 13.72 -10.20
N GLN A 31 -1.79 12.68 -9.88
CA GLN A 31 -2.28 11.53 -9.13
C GLN A 31 -2.72 11.92 -7.72
N ARG A 32 -1.93 12.69 -7.00
CA ARG A 32 -2.33 13.21 -5.67
C ARG A 32 -3.59 14.06 -5.72
N VAL A 33 -3.73 14.94 -6.70
CA VAL A 33 -4.93 15.75 -6.88
C VAL A 33 -6.15 14.88 -7.20
N ALA A 34 -6.01 13.85 -8.05
CA ALA A 34 -7.09 12.92 -8.36
C ALA A 34 -7.56 12.14 -7.11
N ILE A 35 -6.62 11.62 -6.32
CA ILE A 35 -6.95 10.93 -5.05
C ILE A 35 -7.64 11.88 -4.09
N ALA A 36 -7.14 13.11 -3.91
CA ALA A 36 -7.77 14.12 -3.07
C ALA A 36 -9.21 14.44 -3.52
N GLY A 37 -9.46 14.49 -4.83
CA GLY A 37 -10.80 14.68 -5.40
C GLY A 37 -11.77 13.54 -5.07
N ILE A 38 -11.29 12.28 -5.11
CA ILE A 38 -12.09 11.11 -4.72
C ILE A 38 -12.39 11.14 -3.23
N LEU A 39 -11.38 11.43 -2.40
CA LEU A 39 -11.54 11.50 -0.95
C LEU A 39 -12.51 12.61 -0.51
N ALA A 40 -12.54 13.72 -1.24
CA ALA A 40 -13.46 14.83 -1.00
C ALA A 40 -14.94 14.45 -1.20
N MET A 41 -15.25 13.33 -1.83
CA MET A 41 -16.61 12.79 -1.97
C MET A 41 -17.05 11.94 -0.76
N GLU A 42 -16.15 11.68 0.19
CA GLU A 42 -16.34 10.85 1.40
C GLU A 42 -16.96 9.46 1.12
N PRO A 43 -16.45 8.69 0.14
CA PRO A 43 -17.02 7.40 -0.19
C PRO A 43 -16.83 6.41 0.98
N ASP A 44 -17.71 5.41 1.09
CA ASP A 44 -17.54 4.31 2.06
C ASP A 44 -16.52 3.27 1.60
N CYS A 45 -16.30 3.16 0.29
CA CYS A 45 -15.34 2.25 -0.32
C CYS A 45 -14.55 2.98 -1.40
N ILE A 46 -13.22 2.80 -1.35
CA ILE A 46 -12.28 3.40 -2.29
C ILE A 46 -11.49 2.31 -2.96
N ILE A 47 -11.49 2.29 -4.30
CA ILE A 47 -10.68 1.37 -5.09
C ILE A 47 -9.61 2.17 -5.80
N LEU A 48 -8.35 1.82 -5.57
CA LEU A 48 -7.19 2.50 -6.13
C LEU A 48 -6.33 1.50 -6.91
N ASP A 49 -6.12 1.80 -8.18
CA ASP A 49 -5.28 1.02 -9.06
C ASP A 49 -3.91 1.70 -9.23
N GLU A 50 -2.87 1.07 -8.68
CA GLU A 50 -1.49 1.53 -8.65
C GLU A 50 -1.31 3.02 -8.23
N PRO A 51 -1.92 3.46 -7.11
CA PRO A 51 -1.98 4.89 -6.77
C PRO A 51 -0.62 5.51 -6.46
N THR A 52 0.41 4.72 -6.31
CA THR A 52 1.76 5.16 -5.92
C THR A 52 2.80 5.00 -7.04
N ALA A 53 2.43 4.44 -8.19
CA ALA A 53 3.36 4.08 -9.26
C ALA A 53 4.17 5.28 -9.80
N MET A 54 3.58 6.49 -9.83
CA MET A 54 4.23 7.70 -10.34
C MET A 54 4.80 8.61 -9.24
N LEU A 55 4.85 8.12 -8.00
CA LEU A 55 5.27 8.91 -6.85
C LEU A 55 6.71 8.60 -6.46
N ASP A 56 7.39 9.62 -5.96
CA ASP A 56 8.64 9.47 -5.25
C ASP A 56 8.43 8.75 -3.90
N PRO A 57 9.47 8.27 -3.23
CA PRO A 57 9.33 7.54 -1.96
C PRO A 57 8.62 8.33 -0.86
N ILE A 58 8.75 9.65 -0.84
CA ILE A 58 8.09 10.51 0.15
C ILE A 58 6.59 10.56 -0.14
N GLY A 59 6.20 10.89 -1.38
CA GLY A 59 4.81 10.93 -1.81
C GLY A 59 4.09 9.59 -1.65
N ARG A 60 4.81 8.46 -1.89
CA ARG A 60 4.27 7.12 -1.63
C ARG A 60 3.92 6.93 -0.16
N LYS A 61 4.83 7.27 0.75
CA LYS A 61 4.58 7.20 2.20
C LYS A 61 3.40 8.06 2.64
N GLU A 62 3.25 9.26 2.07
CA GLU A 62 2.13 10.16 2.38
C GLU A 62 0.79 9.55 1.97
N ILE A 63 0.70 9.00 0.76
CA ILE A 63 -0.52 8.31 0.28
C ILE A 63 -0.85 7.13 1.19
N MET A 64 0.12 6.25 1.45
CA MET A 64 -0.11 5.07 2.29
C MET A 64 -0.55 5.44 3.71
N ARG A 65 0.04 6.48 4.32
CA ARG A 65 -0.42 6.99 5.62
C ARG A 65 -1.86 7.45 5.59
N THR A 66 -2.25 8.15 4.53
CA THR A 66 -3.63 8.64 4.39
C THR A 66 -4.60 7.47 4.22
N LEU A 67 -4.27 6.48 3.39
CA LEU A 67 -5.11 5.29 3.20
C LEU A 67 -5.28 4.49 4.50
N ASN A 68 -4.19 4.30 5.24
CA ASN A 68 -4.22 3.62 6.54
C ASN A 68 -5.07 4.38 7.57
N ARG A 69 -5.03 5.71 7.58
CA ARG A 69 -5.88 6.54 8.44
C ARG A 69 -7.36 6.39 8.07
N LEU A 70 -7.69 6.52 6.79
CA LEU A 70 -9.06 6.37 6.29
C LEU A 70 -9.67 5.01 6.67
N HIS A 71 -8.87 3.96 6.58
CA HIS A 71 -9.30 2.64 6.99
C HIS A 71 -9.40 2.50 8.52
N GLY A 72 -8.35 2.86 9.25
CA GLY A 72 -8.26 2.62 10.70
C GLY A 72 -9.08 3.58 11.56
N GLU A 73 -9.11 4.87 11.21
CA GLU A 73 -9.80 5.91 12.02
C GLU A 73 -11.20 6.21 11.49
N ASP A 74 -11.37 6.28 10.16
CA ASP A 74 -12.63 6.67 9.54
C ASP A 74 -13.51 5.46 9.14
N GLY A 75 -13.02 4.22 9.35
CA GLY A 75 -13.75 2.98 9.09
C GLY A 75 -14.07 2.73 7.61
N LYS A 76 -13.33 3.36 6.70
CA LYS A 76 -13.55 3.21 5.26
C LYS A 76 -12.98 1.90 4.73
N THR A 77 -13.64 1.32 3.73
CA THR A 77 -13.08 0.19 3.00
C THR A 77 -12.11 0.70 1.92
N VAL A 78 -10.87 0.21 1.96
CA VAL A 78 -9.86 0.55 0.96
C VAL A 78 -9.44 -0.72 0.21
N VAL A 79 -9.63 -0.72 -1.11
CA VAL A 79 -9.12 -1.76 -2.02
C VAL A 79 -7.95 -1.17 -2.78
N LEU A 80 -6.77 -1.71 -2.55
CA LEU A 80 -5.53 -1.27 -3.16
C LEU A 80 -5.03 -2.34 -4.13
N ILE A 81 -4.90 -1.98 -5.42
CA ILE A 81 -4.24 -2.82 -6.42
C ILE A 81 -2.82 -2.29 -6.55
N THR A 82 -1.84 -3.13 -6.29
CA THR A 82 -0.43 -2.74 -6.30
C THR A 82 0.48 -3.91 -6.67
N HIS A 83 1.63 -3.60 -7.23
CA HIS A 83 2.73 -4.53 -7.42
C HIS A 83 3.90 -4.28 -6.42
N TYR A 84 3.71 -3.33 -5.49
CA TYR A 84 4.65 -3.06 -4.40
C TYR A 84 4.25 -3.86 -3.17
N MET A 85 4.97 -4.93 -2.88
CA MET A 85 4.63 -5.85 -1.79
C MET A 85 4.66 -5.19 -0.42
N GLU A 86 5.52 -4.19 -0.24
CA GLU A 86 5.62 -3.39 0.99
C GLU A 86 4.34 -2.60 1.31
N GLU A 87 3.52 -2.30 0.31
CA GLU A 87 2.23 -1.64 0.51
C GLU A 87 1.17 -2.61 1.01
N ALA A 88 1.22 -3.86 0.55
CA ALA A 88 0.27 -4.90 0.92
C ALA A 88 0.51 -5.50 2.33
N VAL A 89 1.67 -5.24 2.94
CA VAL A 89 2.02 -5.73 4.30
C VAL A 89 1.05 -5.23 5.36
N HIS A 90 0.52 -4.04 5.19
CA HIS A 90 -0.37 -3.39 6.17
C HIS A 90 -1.87 -3.61 5.91
N ALA A 91 -2.22 -4.42 4.90
CA ALA A 91 -3.61 -4.75 4.62
C ALA A 91 -4.14 -5.82 5.59
N ASP A 92 -5.44 -5.83 5.83
CA ASP A 92 -6.09 -6.92 6.60
C ASP A 92 -6.15 -8.21 5.79
N ARG A 93 -6.21 -8.09 4.46
CA ARG A 93 -6.38 -9.20 3.55
C ARG A 93 -5.64 -8.94 2.25
N VAL A 94 -4.94 -9.94 1.76
CA VAL A 94 -4.22 -9.90 0.48
C VAL A 94 -4.81 -10.94 -0.46
N ILE A 95 -5.22 -10.47 -1.64
CA ILE A 95 -5.72 -11.33 -2.71
C ILE A 95 -4.66 -11.32 -3.84
N VAL A 96 -4.14 -12.48 -4.16
CA VAL A 96 -3.23 -12.65 -5.31
C VAL A 96 -4.00 -13.22 -6.49
N MET A 97 -3.88 -12.56 -7.62
CA MET A 97 -4.52 -12.96 -8.87
C MET A 97 -3.48 -13.38 -9.90
N SER A 98 -3.77 -14.43 -10.65
CA SER A 98 -3.01 -14.87 -11.81
C SER A 98 -3.97 -15.41 -12.86
N ASP A 99 -3.77 -15.04 -14.12
CA ASP A 99 -4.60 -15.46 -15.26
C ASP A 99 -6.12 -15.28 -15.03
N GLY A 100 -6.49 -14.17 -14.38
CA GLY A 100 -7.88 -13.83 -14.09
C GLY A 100 -8.54 -14.64 -12.96
N GLN A 101 -7.75 -15.43 -12.22
CA GLN A 101 -8.21 -16.24 -11.10
C GLN A 101 -7.57 -15.82 -9.78
N ILE A 102 -8.31 -15.95 -8.69
CA ILE A 102 -7.77 -15.80 -7.34
C ILE A 102 -6.98 -17.07 -7.03
N VAL A 103 -5.67 -16.91 -6.79
CA VAL A 103 -4.75 -18.03 -6.49
C VAL A 103 -4.35 -18.08 -5.03
N LEU A 104 -4.36 -16.94 -4.32
CA LEU A 104 -4.20 -16.83 -2.88
C LEU A 104 -5.16 -15.75 -2.33
N ASP A 105 -5.66 -15.98 -1.13
CA ASP A 105 -6.59 -15.09 -0.44
C ASP A 105 -6.48 -15.33 1.06
N ASP A 106 -5.72 -14.49 1.76
CA ASP A 106 -5.43 -14.65 3.18
C ASP A 106 -4.86 -13.36 3.78
N VAL A 107 -4.54 -13.36 5.06
CA VAL A 107 -3.79 -12.28 5.71
C VAL A 107 -2.38 -12.18 5.13
N PRO A 108 -1.74 -10.98 5.16
CA PRO A 108 -0.42 -10.76 4.57
C PRO A 108 0.63 -11.80 4.97
N ARG A 109 0.69 -12.16 6.25
CA ARG A 109 1.65 -13.14 6.77
C ARG A 109 1.54 -14.50 6.08
N ASN A 110 0.31 -15.00 5.91
CA ASN A 110 0.07 -16.29 5.29
C ASN A 110 0.37 -16.27 3.80
N VAL A 111 0.11 -15.16 3.13
CA VAL A 111 0.42 -15.00 1.70
C VAL A 111 1.94 -14.91 1.49
N PHE A 112 2.61 -14.00 2.21
CA PHE A 112 4.03 -13.73 1.99
C PHE A 112 4.97 -14.81 2.55
N SER A 113 4.52 -15.63 3.51
CA SER A 113 5.27 -16.83 3.94
C SER A 113 5.44 -17.85 2.81
N GLN A 114 4.58 -17.84 1.80
CA GLN A 114 4.63 -18.74 0.64
C GLN A 114 5.62 -18.24 -0.44
N VAL A 115 6.86 -17.90 -0.05
CA VAL A 115 7.89 -17.29 -0.91
C VAL A 115 8.05 -18.03 -2.24
N SER A 116 8.15 -19.36 -2.20
CA SER A 116 8.34 -20.19 -3.41
C SER A 116 7.13 -20.11 -4.35
N ARG A 117 5.92 -20.07 -3.79
CA ARG A 117 4.67 -19.97 -4.56
C ARG A 117 4.53 -18.58 -5.19
N MET A 118 4.79 -17.51 -4.42
CA MET A 118 4.81 -16.14 -4.96
C MET A 118 5.76 -16.01 -6.14
N ARG A 119 6.99 -16.56 -6.02
CA ARG A 119 7.95 -16.57 -7.13
C ARG A 119 7.49 -17.37 -8.35
N SER A 120 6.81 -18.49 -8.17
CA SER A 120 6.28 -19.28 -9.29
C SER A 120 5.16 -18.55 -10.05
N LEU A 121 4.49 -17.59 -9.40
CA LEU A 121 3.50 -16.69 -10.00
C LEU A 121 4.13 -15.42 -10.63
N GLY A 122 5.46 -15.32 -10.64
CA GLY A 122 6.16 -14.13 -11.14
C GLY A 122 6.13 -12.94 -10.19
N LEU A 123 5.72 -13.14 -8.93
CA LEU A 123 5.61 -12.10 -7.91
C LEU A 123 6.78 -12.17 -6.93
N SER A 124 7.15 -11.03 -6.38
CA SER A 124 8.08 -10.95 -5.25
C SER A 124 7.34 -11.04 -3.91
N VAL A 125 8.11 -11.12 -2.84
CA VAL A 125 7.66 -10.87 -1.47
C VAL A 125 8.37 -9.62 -0.94
N PRO A 126 7.94 -9.01 0.18
CA PRO A 126 8.70 -7.91 0.80
C PRO A 126 10.16 -8.29 1.01
N GLN A 127 11.07 -7.32 0.81
CA GLN A 127 12.52 -7.59 0.91
C GLN A 127 12.92 -8.16 2.27
N VAL A 128 12.29 -7.66 3.34
CA VAL A 128 12.49 -8.15 4.70
C VAL A 128 12.04 -9.59 4.85
N THR A 129 10.90 -9.96 4.24
CA THR A 129 10.39 -11.34 4.25
C THR A 129 11.33 -12.28 3.50
N GLU A 130 11.87 -11.84 2.39
CA GLU A 130 12.87 -12.63 1.67
C GLU A 130 14.15 -12.85 2.49
N LEU A 131 14.60 -11.81 3.21
CA LEU A 131 15.77 -11.90 4.08
C LEU A 131 15.50 -12.84 5.26
N SER A 132 14.37 -12.66 5.98
CA SER A 132 14.01 -13.54 7.12
C SER A 132 13.92 -15.01 6.70
N HIS A 133 13.34 -15.27 5.52
CA HIS A 133 13.25 -16.62 4.97
C HIS A 133 14.63 -17.24 4.68
N LYS A 134 15.59 -16.47 4.16
CA LYS A 134 16.97 -16.93 3.95
C LYS A 134 17.69 -17.17 5.26
N LEU A 135 17.54 -16.28 6.23
CA LEU A 135 18.14 -16.43 7.57
C LEU A 135 17.56 -17.63 8.32
N TYR A 136 16.23 -17.83 8.23
CA TYR A 136 15.57 -19.01 8.80
C TYR A 136 16.12 -20.31 8.21
N LYS A 137 16.28 -20.40 6.89
CA LYS A 137 16.88 -21.57 6.23
C LYS A 137 18.35 -21.82 6.61
N ALA A 138 19.06 -20.77 6.98
CA ALA A 138 20.43 -20.86 7.48
C ALA A 138 20.50 -21.17 8.98
N GLY A 139 19.38 -21.30 9.69
CA GLY A 139 19.31 -21.49 11.14
C GLY A 139 19.71 -20.27 11.96
N LEU A 140 19.69 -19.08 11.36
CA LEU A 140 20.10 -17.80 11.97
C LEU A 140 18.91 -16.93 12.42
N TYR A 141 17.69 -17.37 12.17
CA TYR A 141 16.47 -16.61 12.52
C TYR A 141 15.36 -17.60 12.92
N PRO A 142 14.56 -17.30 13.96
CA PRO A 142 13.60 -18.26 14.51
C PRO A 142 12.35 -18.47 13.64
N GLU A 143 11.97 -17.48 12.84
CA GLU A 143 10.73 -17.49 12.06
C GLU A 143 10.97 -17.27 10.56
N PRO A 144 10.22 -17.93 9.66
CA PRO A 144 10.44 -17.84 8.23
C PRO A 144 9.91 -16.55 7.58
N CYS A 145 9.13 -15.73 8.28
CA CYS A 145 8.39 -14.63 7.69
C CYS A 145 8.29 -13.42 8.63
N ALA A 146 9.24 -12.49 8.50
CA ALA A 146 9.08 -11.13 9.02
C ALA A 146 8.43 -10.26 7.94
N LEU A 147 7.46 -9.43 8.29
CA LEU A 147 6.77 -8.53 7.37
C LEU A 147 7.36 -7.13 7.37
N THR A 148 7.98 -6.72 8.48
CA THR A 148 8.61 -5.40 8.62
C THR A 148 10.05 -5.53 9.12
N VAL A 149 10.83 -4.47 8.93
CA VAL A 149 12.23 -4.42 9.42
C VAL A 149 12.26 -4.46 10.93
N GLU A 150 11.32 -3.78 11.58
CA GLU A 150 11.18 -3.74 13.04
C GLU A 150 10.97 -5.16 13.58
N GLU A 151 10.04 -5.92 13.00
CA GLU A 151 9.79 -7.30 13.37
C GLU A 151 11.02 -8.19 13.18
N LEU A 152 11.78 -8.00 12.10
CA LEU A 152 13.01 -8.75 11.88
C LEU A 152 14.04 -8.47 12.96
N VAL A 153 14.22 -7.20 13.33
CA VAL A 153 15.23 -6.77 14.33
C VAL A 153 14.88 -7.21 15.73
N GLU A 154 13.59 -7.19 16.10
CA GLU A 154 13.13 -7.61 17.43
C GLU A 154 13.39 -9.10 17.71
N ASN A 155 13.57 -9.91 16.68
CA ASN A 155 13.74 -11.36 16.78
C ASN A 155 15.17 -11.84 16.43
N ILE A 156 16.15 -10.93 16.29
CA ILE A 156 17.58 -11.23 16.18
C ILE A 156 18.22 -11.17 17.55
#